data_f976f80013deccf1e478c5d810d7762e
#
_entry.id   f976f80013deccf1e478c5d810d7762e
#
_cell.length_a   1.000
_cell.length_b   1.000
_cell.length_c   1.000
_cell.angle_alpha   90.00
_cell.angle_beta   90.00
_cell.angle_gamma   90.00
#
_symmetry.space_group_name_H-M   'P 1'
#
loop_
_entity.id
_entity.type
_entity.pdbx_description
1 polymer ?
#
loop_
_entity_poly.entity_id
_entity_poly.type
_entity_poly.pdbx_seq_one_letter_code
_entity_poly.pdbx_strand_id
1 'polypeptide(L)'
;MKLVYTTDISGDDILNNGDDQVMMEWEKPYMEKCIEVLEPSGSVLEIGFGFGYSAKKICSYDSVTSYTVVECAPVVWDKFEEFRKNWRKIDLNWS
;
A
#
# COMPACT_ATOMS: atom_id res chain seq x y z
N MET A 1 5.32 7.66 16.88
CA MET A 1 5.65 6.61 15.89
C MET A 1 6.49 7.23 14.79
N LYS A 2 7.61 6.60 14.46
CA LYS A 2 8.51 7.08 13.40
C LYS A 2 8.74 5.96 12.40
N LEU A 3 8.08 6.06 11.23
CA LEU A 3 8.23 5.07 10.17
C LEU A 3 9.36 5.48 9.22
N VAL A 4 10.20 4.52 8.87
CA VAL A 4 11.32 4.73 7.95
C VAL A 4 11.38 3.56 6.97
N TYR A 5 11.54 3.85 5.68
CA TYR A 5 11.81 2.83 4.68
C TYR A 5 13.31 2.55 4.63
N THR A 6 13.68 1.28 4.77
CA THR A 6 15.08 0.82 4.74
C THR A 6 15.16 -0.48 3.93
N THR A 7 16.35 -1.09 3.90
CA THR A 7 16.53 -2.41 3.31
C THR A 7 17.15 -3.35 4.33
N ASP A 8 16.88 -4.65 4.19
CA ASP A 8 17.51 -5.67 5.05
C ASP A 8 18.86 -6.12 4.47
N ILE A 9 19.47 -7.14 5.10
CA ILE A 9 20.77 -7.68 4.67
C ILE A 9 20.72 -8.20 3.24
N SER A 10 19.57 -8.73 2.83
CA SER A 10 19.36 -9.28 1.49
C SER A 10 19.04 -8.23 0.44
N GLY A 11 18.88 -6.96 0.85
CA GLY A 11 18.51 -5.87 -0.04
C GLY A 11 17.01 -5.70 -0.22
N ASP A 12 16.19 -6.46 0.50
CA ASP A 12 14.72 -6.35 0.45
C ASP A 12 14.24 -5.13 1.24
N ASP A 13 13.19 -4.49 0.75
CA ASP A 13 12.62 -3.31 1.39
C ASP A 13 11.95 -3.64 2.71
N ILE A 14 12.12 -2.76 3.68
CA ILE A 14 11.51 -2.85 5.01
C ILE A 14 10.91 -1.50 5.38
N LEU A 15 9.74 -1.53 6.01
CA LEU A 15 9.15 -0.37 6.67
C LEU A 15 9.29 -0.58 8.18
N ASN A 16 10.06 0.27 8.84
CA ASN A 16 10.37 0.16 10.26
C ASN A 16 9.71 1.27 11.08
N ASN A 17 9.37 0.93 12.33
CA ASN A 17 9.02 1.89 13.37
C ASN A 17 10.05 1.72 14.50
N GLY A 18 11.13 2.53 14.46
CA GLY A 18 12.25 2.31 15.34
C GLY A 18 12.89 0.95 15.05
N ASP A 19 12.96 0.08 16.08
CA ASP A 19 13.51 -1.27 15.94
C ASP A 19 12.46 -2.29 15.48
N ASP A 20 11.19 -1.90 15.43
CA ASP A 20 10.10 -2.80 15.04
C ASP A 20 9.89 -2.79 13.51
N GLN A 21 9.81 -3.97 12.92
CA GLN A 21 9.51 -4.11 11.50
C GLN A 21 7.99 -4.08 11.31
N VAL A 22 7.49 -3.08 10.57
CA VAL A 22 6.06 -2.92 10.30
C VAL A 22 5.64 -3.69 9.07
N MET A 23 6.45 -3.65 8.01
CA MET A 23 6.18 -4.35 6.76
C MET A 23 7.49 -4.70 6.06
N MET A 24 7.52 -5.85 5.39
CA MET A 24 8.67 -6.32 4.65
C MET A 24 8.26 -6.72 3.23
N GLU A 25 9.18 -6.58 2.29
CA GLU A 25 8.93 -6.86 0.88
C GLU A 25 8.47 -8.30 0.63
N TRP A 26 8.94 -9.28 1.41
CA TRP A 26 8.54 -10.68 1.25
C TRP A 26 7.05 -10.91 1.51
N GLU A 27 6.35 -9.95 2.15
CA GLU A 27 4.92 -10.05 2.40
C GLU A 27 4.08 -9.79 1.16
N LYS A 28 4.70 -9.26 0.09
CA LYS A 28 4.00 -8.89 -1.13
C LYS A 28 3.14 -10.02 -1.73
N PRO A 29 3.66 -11.24 -1.95
CA PRO A 29 2.85 -12.32 -2.51
C PRO A 29 1.67 -12.68 -1.61
N TYR A 30 1.87 -12.65 -0.30
CA TYR A 30 0.81 -12.92 0.67
C TYR A 30 -0.29 -11.88 0.59
N MET A 31 0.08 -10.60 0.56
CA MET A 31 -0.88 -9.49 0.49
C MET A 31 -1.65 -9.52 -0.83
N GLU A 32 -0.97 -9.79 -1.93
CA GLU A 32 -1.63 -9.92 -3.23
C GLU A 32 -2.63 -11.08 -3.24
N LYS A 33 -2.29 -12.20 -2.61
CA LYS A 33 -3.20 -13.34 -2.50
C LYS A 33 -4.44 -13.02 -1.68
N CYS A 34 -4.27 -12.26 -0.60
CA CYS A 34 -5.42 -11.81 0.21
C CYS A 34 -6.40 -10.99 -0.62
N ILE A 35 -5.88 -10.11 -1.48
CA ILE A 35 -6.73 -9.28 -2.34
C ILE A 35 -7.41 -10.14 -3.41
N GLU A 36 -6.71 -11.13 -3.99
CA GLU A 36 -7.31 -12.04 -4.95
C GLU A 36 -8.50 -12.78 -4.36
N VAL A 37 -8.37 -13.27 -3.13
CA VAL A 37 -9.46 -13.97 -2.43
C VAL A 37 -10.62 -13.04 -2.14
N LEU A 38 -10.34 -11.78 -1.81
CA LEU A 38 -11.36 -10.78 -1.50
C LEU A 38 -12.19 -10.38 -2.72
N GLU A 39 -11.60 -10.39 -3.92
CA GLU A 39 -12.25 -9.96 -5.17
C GLU A 39 -12.85 -8.56 -5.07
N PRO A 40 -12.02 -7.52 -4.88
CA PRO A 40 -12.53 -6.17 -4.62
C PRO A 40 -13.30 -5.59 -5.81
N SER A 41 -14.31 -4.76 -5.51
CA SER A 41 -15.09 -4.07 -6.52
C SER A 41 -15.66 -2.77 -5.96
N GLY A 42 -16.01 -1.82 -6.86
CA GLY A 42 -16.62 -0.56 -6.48
C GLY A 42 -15.66 0.35 -5.71
N SER A 43 -16.16 0.95 -4.65
CA SER A 43 -15.37 1.82 -3.77
C SER A 43 -14.69 1.01 -2.68
N VAL A 44 -13.37 1.12 -2.58
CA VAL A 44 -12.57 0.36 -1.62
C VAL A 44 -11.91 1.33 -0.64
N LEU A 45 -12.01 0.99 0.65
CA LEU A 45 -11.32 1.72 1.72
C LEU A 45 -10.27 0.79 2.33
N GLU A 46 -9.04 1.26 2.39
CA GLU A 46 -7.94 0.54 3.03
C GLU A 46 -7.38 1.36 4.18
N ILE A 47 -7.04 0.70 5.28
CA ILE A 47 -6.39 1.33 6.43
C ILE A 47 -4.92 0.94 6.39
N GLY A 48 -4.05 1.95 6.21
CA GLY A 48 -2.61 1.75 6.07
C GLY A 48 -2.20 1.44 4.64
N PHE A 49 -1.23 2.19 4.13
CA PHE A 49 -0.73 2.03 2.77
C PHE A 49 0.53 1.18 2.69
N GLY A 50 1.48 1.39 3.62
CA GLY A 50 2.76 0.69 3.65
C GLY A 50 3.57 0.90 2.37
N PHE A 51 3.88 -0.19 1.67
CA PHE A 51 4.58 -0.15 0.38
C PHE A 51 3.63 0.02 -0.81
N GLY A 52 2.32 -0.05 -0.58
CA GLY A 52 1.33 0.03 -1.65
C GLY A 52 1.08 -1.28 -2.38
N TYR A 53 1.51 -2.42 -1.84
CA TYR A 53 1.30 -3.73 -2.48
C TYR A 53 -0.18 -4.04 -2.63
N SER A 54 -0.95 -3.89 -1.54
CA SER A 54 -2.40 -4.09 -1.59
C SER A 54 -3.06 -3.07 -2.49
N ALA A 55 -2.65 -1.80 -2.40
CA ALA A 55 -3.22 -0.72 -3.22
C ALA A 55 -3.04 -0.99 -4.71
N LYS A 56 -1.83 -1.38 -5.12
CA LYS A 56 -1.55 -1.70 -6.52
C LYS A 56 -2.39 -2.87 -7.00
N LYS A 57 -2.53 -3.91 -6.19
CA LYS A 57 -3.33 -5.08 -6.53
C LYS A 57 -4.81 -4.72 -6.63
N ILE A 58 -5.34 -3.99 -5.65
CA ILE A 58 -6.73 -3.54 -5.64
C ILE A 58 -7.02 -2.71 -6.90
N CYS A 59 -6.16 -1.73 -7.19
CA CYS A 59 -6.36 -0.82 -8.31
C CYS A 59 -6.17 -1.49 -9.67
N SER A 60 -5.60 -2.70 -9.71
CA SER A 60 -5.47 -3.46 -10.96
C SER A 60 -6.78 -4.09 -11.42
N TYR A 61 -7.80 -4.17 -10.56
CA TYR A 61 -9.10 -4.74 -10.93
C TYR A 61 -9.96 -3.70 -11.63
N ASP A 62 -10.50 -4.05 -12.80
CA ASP A 62 -11.39 -3.16 -13.53
C ASP A 62 -12.69 -2.89 -12.78
N SER A 63 -13.07 -3.79 -11.88
CA SER A 63 -14.27 -3.65 -11.04
C SER A 63 -14.13 -2.59 -9.95
N VAL A 64 -12.90 -2.16 -9.62
CA VAL A 64 -12.67 -1.12 -8.62
C VAL A 64 -12.75 0.25 -9.28
N THR A 65 -13.63 1.10 -8.78
CA THR A 65 -13.89 2.44 -9.33
C THR A 65 -13.30 3.55 -8.49
N SER A 66 -13.10 3.32 -7.18
CA SER A 66 -12.42 4.28 -6.32
C SER A 66 -11.65 3.56 -5.22
N TYR A 67 -10.58 4.19 -4.77
CA TYR A 67 -9.73 3.68 -3.71
C TYR A 67 -9.43 4.82 -2.74
N THR A 68 -9.70 4.60 -1.46
CA THR A 68 -9.39 5.56 -0.40
C THR A 68 -8.52 4.87 0.64
N VAL A 69 -7.45 5.53 1.05
CA VAL A 69 -6.57 5.00 2.09
C VAL A 69 -6.55 5.96 3.29
N VAL A 70 -6.55 5.37 4.47
CA VAL A 70 -6.35 6.11 5.73
C VAL A 70 -4.95 5.80 6.22
N GLU A 71 -4.11 6.82 6.31
CA GLU A 71 -2.72 6.68 6.70
C GLU A 71 -2.29 7.92 7.49
N CYS A 72 -1.60 7.71 8.61
CA CYS A 72 -1.19 8.82 9.49
C CYS A 72 0.30 9.16 9.40
N ALA A 73 1.13 8.32 8.77
CA ALA A 73 2.57 8.53 8.72
C ALA A 73 3.00 9.35 7.49
N PRO A 74 3.62 10.54 7.67
CA PRO A 74 4.00 11.39 6.53
C PRO A 74 4.91 10.74 5.50
N VAL A 75 5.83 9.86 5.93
CA VAL A 75 6.73 9.16 5.00
C VAL A 75 5.95 8.24 4.07
N VAL A 76 4.84 7.68 4.54
CA VAL A 76 3.98 6.82 3.73
C VAL A 76 3.13 7.66 2.78
N TRP A 77 2.78 8.89 3.16
CA TRP A 77 2.09 9.83 2.27
C TRP A 77 2.88 10.07 0.99
N ASP A 78 4.19 10.23 1.10
CA ASP A 78 5.06 10.46 -0.06
C ASP A 78 5.00 9.25 -1.02
N LYS A 79 4.98 8.04 -0.48
CA LYS A 79 4.81 6.83 -1.28
C LYS A 79 3.45 6.78 -1.97
N PHE A 80 2.39 7.17 -1.27
CA PHE A 80 1.05 7.21 -1.84
C PHE A 80 0.96 8.24 -2.98
N GLU A 81 1.53 9.43 -2.79
CA GLU A 81 1.52 10.47 -3.83
C GLU A 81 2.26 10.01 -5.08
N GLU A 82 3.36 9.28 -4.93
CA GLU A 82 4.08 8.68 -6.04
C GLU A 82 3.22 7.63 -6.76
N PHE A 83 2.56 6.77 -6.01
CA PHE A 83 1.62 5.77 -6.53
C PHE A 83 0.47 6.43 -7.30
N ARG A 84 -0.11 7.47 -6.74
CA ARG A 84 -1.26 8.18 -7.30
C ARG A 84 -1.00 8.72 -8.70
N LYS A 85 0.22 9.12 -8.98
CA LYS A 85 0.59 9.67 -10.30
C LYS A 85 0.47 8.64 -11.41
N ASN A 86 0.53 7.36 -11.10
CA ASN A 86 0.52 6.28 -12.06
C ASN A 86 -0.86 5.63 -12.29
N TRP A 87 -1.85 6.01 -11.48
CA TRP A 87 -3.18 5.38 -11.52
C TRP A 87 -4.27 6.42 -11.73
N ARG A 88 -4.42 6.89 -12.99
CA ARG A 88 -5.31 8.02 -13.30
C ARG A 88 -6.75 7.63 -13.62
N LYS A 89 -7.03 6.35 -13.86
CA LYS A 89 -8.36 5.93 -14.28
C LYS A 89 -9.33 5.60 -13.14
N ILE A 90 -8.90 5.76 -11.89
CA ILE A 90 -9.78 5.58 -10.74
C ILE A 90 -9.57 6.74 -9.77
N ASP A 91 -10.59 7.02 -8.97
CA ASP A 91 -10.50 8.05 -7.94
C ASP A 91 -9.65 7.56 -6.79
N LEU A 92 -8.52 8.22 -6.57
CA LEU A 92 -7.59 7.90 -5.49
C LEU A 92 -7.67 8.99 -4.43
N ASN A 93 -8.05 8.60 -3.22
CA ASN A 93 -8.21 9.51 -2.10
C ASN A 93 -7.43 9.01 -0.89
N TRP A 94 -7.10 9.94 0.01
CA TRP A 94 -6.44 9.58 1.26
C TRP A 94 -6.73 10.60 2.35
N SER A 95 -6.62 10.19 3.60
CA SER A 95 -6.81 11.08 4.72
C SER A 95 -6.08 10.58 5.98
#